data_3adfe158c3bcd7190180fa7250c30b60
#
_entry.id   3adfe158c3bcd7190180fa7250c30b60
#
_cell.length_a   1.000
_cell.length_b   1.000
_cell.length_c   1.000
_cell.angle_alpha   90.00
_cell.angle_beta   90.00
_cell.angle_gamma   90.00
#
_symmetry.space_group_name_H-M   'P 1'
#
loop_
_entity.id
_entity.type
_entity.pdbx_description
1 polymer ?
#
loop_
_entity_poly.entity_id
_entity_poly.type
_entity_poly.pdbx_seq_one_letter_code
_entity_poly.pdbx_strand_id
1 'polypeptide(L)'
;MSDTHIIAGMHSVRTALKHGADGVSQVWVEARRRDKKIRDIVALSKSAGILLHQVDRSELDTIAPGVNHQGAVAQVEVPAALGERDLEGLLHNTTNPPLLLILDGVQDPHNLGACLRSADAAGVLAVIAPKDRSVGLTPTACKVASGAAESVPFIQVTNLVRTIRWLQSDGVWVVGAAGEAETSLYQTDLNGPLALVMGGEEKGMRRLTREACDLLVKLPMLGSVESLNVSVASGICLFEANRQRMNR
;
A
#
# COMPACT_ATOMS: atom_id res chain seq x y z
N MET A 1 2.46 15.41 9.83
CA MET A 1 3.75 15.88 9.26
C MET A 1 4.20 14.81 8.29
N SER A 2 4.43 15.16 7.04
CA SER A 2 4.98 14.22 6.04
C SER A 2 6.46 13.96 6.37
N ASP A 3 6.86 12.69 6.35
CA ASP A 3 8.27 12.33 6.46
C ASP A 3 8.93 12.48 5.09
N THR A 4 10.01 13.26 5.03
CA THR A 4 10.77 13.43 3.80
C THR A 4 11.82 12.34 3.65
N HIS A 5 11.85 11.68 2.51
CA HIS A 5 12.77 10.61 2.19
C HIS A 5 13.59 10.92 0.93
N ILE A 6 14.81 10.40 0.90
CA ILE A 6 15.68 10.49 -0.28
C ILE A 6 15.51 9.21 -1.10
N ILE A 7 15.13 9.36 -2.36
CA ILE A 7 15.17 8.28 -3.35
C ILE A 7 16.30 8.52 -4.34
N ALA A 8 17.00 7.47 -4.74
CA ALA A 8 18.15 7.56 -5.62
C ALA A 8 18.03 6.60 -6.81
N GLY A 9 18.60 7.00 -7.92
CA GLY A 9 18.63 6.23 -9.17
C GLY A 9 17.66 6.74 -10.23
N MET A 10 18.10 6.70 -11.48
CA MET A 10 17.37 7.22 -12.66
C MET A 10 15.95 6.68 -12.79
N HIS A 11 15.78 5.37 -12.57
CA HIS A 11 14.47 4.74 -12.70
C HIS A 11 13.54 5.17 -11.57
N SER A 12 14.04 5.19 -10.33
CA SER A 12 13.26 5.56 -9.15
C SER A 12 12.77 7.01 -9.23
N VAL A 13 13.68 7.94 -9.53
CA VAL A 13 13.35 9.37 -9.65
C VAL A 13 12.35 9.61 -10.81
N ARG A 14 12.59 8.99 -11.97
CA ARG A 14 11.68 9.13 -13.11
C ARG A 14 10.29 8.57 -12.83
N THR A 15 10.20 7.44 -12.10
CA THR A 15 8.92 6.83 -11.71
C THR A 15 8.16 7.72 -10.75
N ALA A 16 8.83 8.26 -9.72
CA ALA A 16 8.22 9.22 -8.79
C ALA A 16 7.66 10.44 -9.53
N LEU A 17 8.42 11.04 -10.44
CA LEU A 17 7.98 12.18 -11.24
C LEU A 17 6.81 11.89 -12.18
N LYS A 18 6.65 10.64 -12.64
CA LYS A 18 5.55 10.27 -13.56
C LYS A 18 4.25 9.93 -12.85
N HIS A 19 4.33 9.37 -11.65
CA HIS A 19 3.18 8.75 -10.99
C HIS A 19 2.90 9.31 -9.59
N GLY A 20 3.66 10.30 -9.13
CA GLY A 20 3.54 10.90 -7.81
C GLY A 20 4.30 12.21 -7.73
N ALA A 21 4.18 13.06 -8.76
CA ALA A 21 4.90 14.32 -8.84
C ALA A 21 4.57 15.26 -7.66
N ASP A 22 3.36 15.24 -7.16
CA ASP A 22 2.90 16.05 -6.02
C ASP A 22 3.63 15.69 -4.72
N GLY A 23 4.12 14.45 -4.59
CA GLY A 23 4.95 14.01 -3.47
C GLY A 23 6.45 14.29 -3.65
N VAL A 24 6.91 14.85 -4.78
CA VAL A 24 8.32 15.15 -5.02
C VAL A 24 8.60 16.62 -4.75
N SER A 25 9.35 16.92 -3.67
CA SER A 25 9.67 18.30 -3.29
C SER A 25 10.85 18.88 -4.06
N GLN A 26 11.90 18.09 -4.30
CA GLN A 26 13.10 18.53 -4.98
C GLN A 26 13.77 17.38 -5.73
N VAL A 27 14.49 17.73 -6.81
CA VAL A 27 15.26 16.78 -7.62
C VAL A 27 16.68 17.32 -7.83
N TRP A 28 17.67 16.45 -7.69
CA TRP A 28 19.07 16.73 -8.01
C TRP A 28 19.52 15.82 -9.15
N VAL A 29 20.17 16.40 -10.15
CA VAL A 29 20.75 15.67 -11.29
C VAL A 29 22.21 16.06 -11.51
N GLU A 30 23.00 15.09 -11.97
CA GLU A 30 24.42 15.31 -12.27
C GLU A 30 24.59 16.29 -13.45
N ALA A 31 25.18 17.44 -13.18
CA ALA A 31 25.28 18.57 -14.12
C ALA A 31 26.01 18.24 -15.45
N ARG A 32 26.96 17.29 -15.42
CA ARG A 32 27.77 16.90 -16.59
C ARG A 32 27.08 15.86 -17.47
N ARG A 33 25.99 15.25 -17.03
CA ARG A 33 25.27 14.23 -17.82
C ARG A 33 24.30 14.84 -18.82
N ARG A 34 24.27 14.27 -20.03
CA ARG A 34 23.45 14.73 -21.16
C ARG A 34 22.64 13.59 -21.82
N ASP A 35 22.57 12.42 -21.18
CA ASP A 35 21.84 11.29 -21.73
C ASP A 35 20.30 11.50 -21.71
N LYS A 36 19.60 10.67 -22.48
CA LYS A 36 18.14 10.77 -22.63
C LYS A 36 17.40 10.68 -21.30
N LYS A 37 17.87 9.81 -20.38
CA LYS A 37 17.21 9.60 -19.07
C LYS A 37 17.26 10.85 -18.19
N ILE A 38 18.40 11.55 -18.15
CA ILE A 38 18.52 12.83 -17.43
C ILE A 38 17.63 13.89 -18.07
N ARG A 39 17.60 13.99 -19.40
CA ARG A 39 16.74 14.96 -20.09
C ARG A 39 15.25 14.70 -19.79
N ASP A 40 14.83 13.44 -19.73
CA ASP A 40 13.46 13.06 -19.35
C ASP A 40 13.14 13.53 -17.92
N ILE A 41 14.06 13.30 -16.95
CA ILE A 41 13.89 13.74 -15.55
C ILE A 41 13.78 15.25 -15.48
N VAL A 42 14.66 15.99 -16.15
CA VAL A 42 14.63 17.46 -16.19
C VAL A 42 13.32 17.98 -16.79
N ALA A 43 12.84 17.38 -17.87
CA ALA A 43 11.57 17.75 -18.50
C ALA A 43 10.38 17.50 -17.58
N LEU A 44 10.33 16.33 -16.94
CA LEU A 44 9.26 15.98 -15.97
C LEU A 44 9.26 16.90 -14.76
N SER A 45 10.43 17.19 -14.17
CA SER A 45 10.54 18.12 -13.04
C SER A 45 10.04 19.52 -13.40
N LYS A 46 10.42 20.03 -14.57
CA LYS A 46 9.97 21.35 -15.05
C LYS A 46 8.47 21.38 -15.31
N SER A 47 7.91 20.35 -15.95
CA SER A 47 6.47 20.30 -16.23
C SER A 47 5.61 20.22 -14.96
N ALA A 48 6.14 19.61 -13.89
CA ALA A 48 5.49 19.50 -12.60
C ALA A 48 5.80 20.70 -11.65
N GLY A 49 6.61 21.67 -12.07
CA GLY A 49 6.98 22.82 -11.22
C GLY A 49 7.90 22.47 -10.04
N ILE A 50 8.58 21.31 -10.10
CA ILE A 50 9.44 20.81 -9.03
C ILE A 50 10.81 21.49 -9.07
N LEU A 51 11.33 21.82 -7.89
CA LEU A 51 12.65 22.44 -7.74
C LEU A 51 13.75 21.49 -8.23
N LEU A 52 14.50 21.92 -9.25
CA LEU A 52 15.54 21.12 -9.89
C LEU A 52 16.93 21.73 -9.68
N HIS A 53 17.83 20.94 -9.10
CA HIS A 53 19.22 21.30 -8.89
C HIS A 53 20.12 20.54 -9.86
N GLN A 54 21.08 21.21 -10.48
CA GLN A 54 22.14 20.61 -11.26
C GLN A 54 23.45 20.69 -10.47
N VAL A 55 23.94 19.55 -10.02
CA VAL A 55 25.02 19.46 -9.04
C VAL A 55 26.14 18.52 -9.52
N ASP A 56 27.30 18.59 -8.89
CA ASP A 56 28.39 17.66 -9.16
C ASP A 56 28.09 16.28 -8.49
N ARG A 57 28.77 15.24 -9.00
CA ARG A 57 28.57 13.86 -8.51
C ARG A 57 28.86 13.72 -7.00
N SER A 58 29.88 14.42 -6.49
CA SER A 58 30.22 14.43 -5.06
C SER A 58 29.11 14.98 -4.16
N GLU A 59 28.33 15.92 -4.66
CA GLU A 59 27.16 16.44 -3.93
C GLU A 59 26.03 15.41 -3.89
N LEU A 60 25.79 14.69 -5.01
CA LEU A 60 24.84 13.56 -5.01
C LEU A 60 25.25 12.45 -4.05
N ASP A 61 26.55 12.13 -3.96
CA ASP A 61 27.07 11.15 -3.00
C ASP A 61 26.86 11.61 -1.54
N THR A 62 26.85 12.93 -1.30
CA THR A 62 26.57 13.51 0.02
C THR A 62 25.07 13.43 0.36
N ILE A 63 24.18 13.71 -0.61
CA ILE A 63 22.73 13.68 -0.42
C ILE A 63 22.22 12.24 -0.26
N ALA A 64 22.81 11.28 -0.98
CA ALA A 64 22.40 9.85 -0.96
C ALA A 64 23.61 8.94 -0.65
N PRO A 65 24.15 8.97 0.58
CA PRO A 65 25.36 8.27 0.94
C PRO A 65 25.19 6.75 0.84
N GLY A 66 26.16 6.10 0.20
CA GLY A 66 26.20 4.64 0.05
C GLY A 66 25.20 4.06 -0.95
N VAL A 67 24.43 4.88 -1.65
CA VAL A 67 23.42 4.44 -2.63
C VAL A 67 23.89 4.71 -4.06
N ASN A 68 23.70 3.75 -4.95
CA ASN A 68 23.99 3.95 -6.38
C ASN A 68 22.92 4.85 -7.03
N HIS A 69 23.12 6.16 -6.95
CA HIS A 69 22.20 7.17 -7.46
C HIS A 69 22.18 7.31 -8.99
N GLN A 70 23.15 6.77 -9.71
CA GLN A 70 23.22 6.81 -11.17
C GLN A 70 23.08 8.23 -11.77
N GLY A 71 23.40 9.29 -11.01
CA GLY A 71 23.31 10.69 -11.43
C GLY A 71 21.95 11.35 -11.23
N ALA A 72 21.03 10.74 -10.48
CA ALA A 72 19.75 11.35 -10.12
C ALA A 72 19.33 10.97 -8.69
N VAL A 73 18.87 11.98 -7.95
CA VAL A 73 18.33 11.88 -6.58
C VAL A 73 17.08 12.75 -6.49
N ALA A 74 16.09 12.34 -5.72
CA ALA A 74 14.93 13.18 -5.41
C ALA A 74 14.59 13.08 -3.92
N GLN A 75 14.09 14.19 -3.39
CA GLN A 75 13.44 14.23 -2.10
C GLN A 75 11.94 14.06 -2.31
N VAL A 76 11.38 13.04 -1.66
CA VAL A 76 9.95 12.72 -1.74
C VAL A 76 9.32 12.82 -0.37
N GLU A 77 8.09 13.30 -0.33
CA GLU A 77 7.25 13.23 0.84
C GLU A 77 6.50 11.90 0.80
N VAL A 78 6.58 11.14 1.88
CA VAL A 78 5.77 9.94 2.06
C VAL A 78 4.50 10.35 2.78
N PRO A 79 3.32 9.97 2.30
CA PRO A 79 2.08 10.23 2.99
C PRO A 79 2.18 9.73 4.44
N ALA A 80 1.78 10.56 5.39
CA ALA A 80 1.74 10.14 6.78
C ALA A 80 0.69 9.04 6.96
N ALA A 81 1.04 7.97 7.66
CA ALA A 81 0.06 6.98 8.04
C ALA A 81 -0.97 7.63 8.98
N LEU A 82 -2.24 7.39 8.68
CA LEU A 82 -3.36 7.84 9.48
C LEU A 82 -3.57 6.93 10.70
N GLY A 83 -4.36 7.35 11.65
CA GLY A 83 -4.62 6.61 12.88
C GLY A 83 -6.06 6.12 13.03
N GLU A 84 -6.35 5.56 14.20
CA GLU A 84 -7.67 4.98 14.52
C GLU A 84 -8.80 6.03 14.43
N ARG A 85 -8.55 7.30 14.79
CA ARG A 85 -9.55 8.39 14.68
C ARG A 85 -9.88 8.76 13.24
N ASP A 86 -8.88 8.69 12.36
CA ASP A 86 -9.09 8.98 10.94
C ASP A 86 -9.95 7.90 10.30
N LEU A 87 -9.74 6.62 10.68
CA LEU A 87 -10.57 5.50 10.25
C LEU A 87 -12.03 5.68 10.67
N GLU A 88 -12.28 6.11 11.91
CA GLU A 88 -13.61 6.41 12.41
C GLU A 88 -14.30 7.50 11.58
N GLY A 89 -13.58 8.58 11.29
CA GLY A 89 -14.06 9.64 10.41
C GLY A 89 -14.38 9.18 8.99
N LEU A 90 -13.55 8.32 8.40
CA LEU A 90 -13.79 7.76 7.07
C LEU A 90 -15.06 6.90 7.02
N LEU A 91 -15.29 6.05 8.03
CA LEU A 91 -16.48 5.19 8.10
C LEU A 91 -17.77 5.99 8.28
N HIS A 92 -17.76 7.01 9.13
CA HIS A 92 -18.94 7.84 9.35
C HIS A 92 -19.31 8.72 8.15
N ASN A 93 -18.35 9.07 7.29
CA ASN A 93 -18.56 9.94 6.14
C ASN A 93 -18.86 9.18 4.84
N THR A 94 -18.73 7.85 4.81
CA THR A 94 -19.04 7.08 3.60
C THR A 94 -20.53 6.84 3.47
N THR A 95 -21.04 7.00 2.26
CA THR A 95 -22.45 6.72 1.91
C THR A 95 -22.66 5.33 1.34
N ASN A 96 -21.58 4.70 0.85
CA ASN A 96 -21.60 3.36 0.31
C ASN A 96 -21.14 2.33 1.35
N PRO A 97 -21.58 1.07 1.26
CA PRO A 97 -21.06 0.02 2.12
C PRO A 97 -19.53 -0.06 2.02
N PRO A 98 -18.77 0.18 3.10
CA PRO A 98 -17.31 0.22 3.05
C PRO A 98 -16.73 -1.14 2.66
N LEU A 99 -15.65 -1.10 1.88
CA LEU A 99 -14.75 -2.22 1.67
C LEU A 99 -13.40 -1.85 2.29
N LEU A 100 -12.93 -2.63 3.23
CA LEU A 100 -11.67 -2.44 3.94
C LEU A 100 -10.71 -3.60 3.67
N LEU A 101 -9.41 -3.30 3.65
CA LEU A 101 -8.37 -4.32 3.60
C LEU A 101 -7.52 -4.23 4.88
N ILE A 102 -7.44 -5.32 5.63
CA ILE A 102 -6.62 -5.44 6.83
C ILE A 102 -5.42 -6.33 6.52
N LEU A 103 -4.21 -5.81 6.75
CA LEU A 103 -2.94 -6.52 6.52
C LEU A 103 -2.30 -6.87 7.86
N ASP A 104 -2.40 -8.13 8.28
CA ASP A 104 -1.89 -8.60 9.58
C ASP A 104 -0.46 -9.14 9.46
N GLY A 105 0.53 -8.24 9.61
CA GLY A 105 1.93 -8.63 9.67
C GLY A 105 2.64 -8.71 8.31
N VAL A 106 2.19 -8.00 7.30
CA VAL A 106 2.93 -7.82 6.03
C VAL A 106 4.17 -6.97 6.30
N GLN A 107 5.35 -7.51 5.99
CA GLN A 107 6.65 -6.90 6.30
C GLN A 107 7.41 -6.43 5.05
N ASP A 108 7.17 -7.03 3.89
CA ASP A 108 7.81 -6.62 2.64
C ASP A 108 7.13 -5.35 2.08
N PRO A 109 7.88 -4.25 1.89
CA PRO A 109 7.35 -3.02 1.29
C PRO A 109 6.84 -3.23 -0.15
N HIS A 110 7.37 -4.19 -0.89
CA HIS A 110 6.85 -4.52 -2.23
C HIS A 110 5.43 -5.12 -2.13
N ASN A 111 5.19 -5.99 -1.16
CA ASN A 111 3.87 -6.56 -0.94
C ASN A 111 2.87 -5.50 -0.46
N LEU A 112 3.27 -4.62 0.46
CA LEU A 112 2.42 -3.50 0.89
C LEU A 112 2.04 -2.61 -0.30
N GLY A 113 3.02 -2.20 -1.11
CA GLY A 113 2.76 -1.37 -2.29
C GLY A 113 1.82 -2.02 -3.30
N ALA A 114 2.00 -3.32 -3.55
CA ALA A 114 1.12 -4.08 -4.44
C ALA A 114 -0.30 -4.27 -3.86
N CYS A 115 -0.44 -4.45 -2.54
CA CYS A 115 -1.73 -4.48 -1.85
C CYS A 115 -2.45 -3.13 -1.96
N LEU A 116 -1.75 -2.01 -1.72
CA LEU A 116 -2.30 -0.66 -1.89
C LEU A 116 -2.81 -0.42 -3.32
N ARG A 117 -2.02 -0.82 -4.32
CA ARG A 117 -2.43 -0.69 -5.73
C ARG A 117 -3.67 -1.52 -6.05
N SER A 118 -3.78 -2.74 -5.51
CA SER A 118 -4.97 -3.57 -5.67
C SER A 118 -6.17 -2.99 -4.92
N ALA A 119 -5.94 -2.40 -3.75
CA ALA A 119 -6.95 -1.74 -2.93
C ALA A 119 -7.53 -0.52 -3.64
N ASP A 120 -6.68 0.34 -4.22
CA ASP A 120 -7.09 1.49 -5.03
C ASP A 120 -7.97 1.06 -6.21
N ALA A 121 -7.47 0.10 -7.00
CA ALA A 121 -8.20 -0.41 -8.16
C ALA A 121 -9.54 -1.09 -7.79
N ALA A 122 -9.67 -1.59 -6.57
CA ALA A 122 -10.88 -2.21 -6.04
C ALA A 122 -11.82 -1.23 -5.31
N GLY A 123 -11.45 0.03 -5.19
CA GLY A 123 -12.26 1.04 -4.48
C GLY A 123 -12.34 0.80 -2.96
N VAL A 124 -11.25 0.30 -2.36
CA VAL A 124 -11.14 0.10 -0.91
C VAL A 124 -11.14 1.45 -0.20
N LEU A 125 -11.96 1.58 0.84
CA LEU A 125 -12.07 2.80 1.62
C LEU A 125 -10.79 3.11 2.42
N ALA A 126 -10.16 2.08 3.00
CA ALA A 126 -8.91 2.20 3.73
C ALA A 126 -8.17 0.85 3.81
N VAL A 127 -6.83 0.91 3.85
CA VAL A 127 -5.96 -0.22 4.17
C VAL A 127 -5.47 -0.06 5.62
N ILE A 128 -5.66 -1.08 6.43
CA ILE A 128 -5.39 -1.07 7.87
C ILE A 128 -4.26 -2.05 8.19
N ALA A 129 -3.25 -1.62 8.94
CA ALA A 129 -2.17 -2.48 9.42
C ALA A 129 -1.81 -2.16 10.88
N PRO A 130 -1.29 -3.11 11.66
CA PRO A 130 -0.75 -2.81 12.96
C PRO A 130 0.54 -1.98 12.84
N LYS A 131 0.82 -1.12 13.83
CA LYS A 131 2.09 -0.38 13.91
C LYS A 131 3.29 -1.30 14.10
N ASP A 132 3.09 -2.37 14.89
CA ASP A 132 4.14 -3.32 15.22
C ASP A 132 4.13 -4.52 14.27
N ARG A 133 5.33 -4.98 13.89
CA ARG A 133 5.54 -6.16 13.04
C ARG A 133 4.89 -6.08 11.67
N SER A 134 4.72 -4.88 11.15
CA SER A 134 4.28 -4.59 9.79
C SER A 134 5.11 -3.46 9.21
N VAL A 135 5.29 -3.49 7.92
CA VAL A 135 5.93 -2.38 7.21
C VAL A 135 4.96 -1.21 7.12
N GLY A 136 5.47 0.01 7.29
CA GLY A 136 4.74 1.24 7.01
C GLY A 136 4.91 1.71 5.57
N LEU A 137 4.36 2.88 5.27
CA LEU A 137 4.62 3.57 4.01
C LEU A 137 6.11 3.94 3.94
N THR A 138 6.82 3.29 3.05
CA THR A 138 8.22 3.57 2.73
C THR A 138 8.30 4.07 1.29
N PRO A 139 9.39 4.73 0.87
CA PRO A 139 9.57 5.13 -0.54
C PRO A 139 9.44 3.94 -1.50
N THR A 140 9.85 2.75 -1.09
CA THR A 140 9.70 1.52 -1.88
C THR A 140 8.22 1.12 -2.00
N ALA A 141 7.47 1.12 -0.90
CA ALA A 141 6.04 0.82 -0.91
C ALA A 141 5.27 1.83 -1.78
N CYS A 142 5.50 3.13 -1.61
CA CYS A 142 4.89 4.18 -2.42
C CYS A 142 5.21 4.04 -3.91
N LYS A 143 6.47 3.72 -4.25
CA LYS A 143 6.88 3.47 -5.64
C LYS A 143 6.13 2.28 -6.26
N VAL A 144 5.98 1.17 -5.54
CA VAL A 144 5.27 -0.03 -6.01
C VAL A 144 3.77 0.23 -6.10
N ALA A 145 3.22 1.01 -5.17
CA ALA A 145 1.81 1.41 -5.15
C ALA A 145 1.41 2.26 -6.37
N SER A 146 2.37 2.93 -7.04
CA SER A 146 2.13 3.66 -8.31
C SER A 146 1.01 4.72 -8.21
N GLY A 147 1.01 5.52 -7.12
CA GLY A 147 0.01 6.55 -6.84
C GLY A 147 -1.07 6.13 -5.84
N ALA A 148 -1.25 4.82 -5.61
CA ALA A 148 -2.27 4.34 -4.67
C ALA A 148 -1.96 4.67 -3.19
N ALA A 149 -0.72 4.96 -2.86
CA ALA A 149 -0.35 5.37 -1.50
C ALA A 149 -0.87 6.78 -1.14
N GLU A 150 -1.15 7.62 -2.14
CA GLU A 150 -1.72 8.96 -2.01
C GLU A 150 -3.26 8.94 -2.04
N SER A 151 -3.86 7.99 -2.77
CA SER A 151 -5.31 7.91 -2.96
C SER A 151 -6.02 7.05 -1.93
N VAL A 152 -5.39 5.97 -1.46
CA VAL A 152 -5.98 5.05 -0.47
C VAL A 152 -5.47 5.37 0.93
N PRO A 153 -6.30 5.76 1.88
CA PRO A 153 -5.93 5.97 3.27
C PRO A 153 -5.24 4.74 3.87
N PHE A 154 -3.99 4.89 4.31
CA PHE A 154 -3.26 3.85 5.04
C PHE A 154 -3.32 4.12 6.53
N ILE A 155 -4.00 3.24 7.26
CA ILE A 155 -4.28 3.38 8.69
C ILE A 155 -3.36 2.48 9.51
N GLN A 156 -2.59 3.06 10.41
CA GLN A 156 -1.79 2.29 11.36
C GLN A 156 -2.43 2.27 12.74
N VAL A 157 -2.77 1.07 13.21
CA VAL A 157 -3.45 0.87 14.51
C VAL A 157 -2.51 0.23 15.53
N THR A 158 -2.70 0.59 16.81
CA THR A 158 -1.89 0.03 17.90
C THR A 158 -2.31 -1.40 18.26
N ASN A 159 -3.61 -1.69 18.21
CA ASN A 159 -4.15 -3.00 18.55
C ASN A 159 -5.16 -3.47 17.50
N LEU A 160 -4.69 -4.33 16.58
CA LEU A 160 -5.50 -4.79 15.46
C LEU A 160 -6.77 -5.55 15.91
N VAL A 161 -6.68 -6.38 16.93
CA VAL A 161 -7.85 -7.13 17.45
C VAL A 161 -8.89 -6.18 18.02
N ARG A 162 -8.48 -5.13 18.74
CA ARG A 162 -9.41 -4.09 19.24
C ARG A 162 -10.07 -3.37 18.09
N THR A 163 -9.32 -3.03 17.04
CA THR A 163 -9.85 -2.39 15.84
C THR A 163 -10.86 -3.30 15.12
N ILE A 164 -10.57 -4.59 14.97
CA ILE A 164 -11.50 -5.57 14.39
C ILE A 164 -12.81 -5.61 15.20
N ARG A 165 -12.73 -5.72 16.53
CA ARG A 165 -13.92 -5.76 17.39
C ARG A 165 -14.76 -4.48 17.28
N TRP A 166 -14.09 -3.33 17.17
CA TRP A 166 -14.77 -2.06 16.95
C TRP A 166 -15.46 -2.02 15.58
N LEU A 167 -14.80 -2.43 14.50
CA LEU A 167 -15.40 -2.53 13.17
C LEU A 167 -16.64 -3.43 13.16
N GLN A 168 -16.59 -4.57 13.86
CA GLN A 168 -17.73 -5.48 14.03
C GLN A 168 -18.89 -4.81 14.76
N SER A 169 -18.61 -4.03 15.84
CA SER A 169 -19.65 -3.28 16.56
C SER A 169 -20.28 -2.17 15.72
N ASP A 170 -19.55 -1.68 14.69
CA ASP A 170 -20.03 -0.68 13.71
C ASP A 170 -20.69 -1.34 12.48
N GLY A 171 -20.95 -2.64 12.53
CA GLY A 171 -21.67 -3.39 11.49
C GLY A 171 -20.82 -3.83 10.31
N VAL A 172 -19.50 -3.76 10.40
CA VAL A 172 -18.58 -4.26 9.36
C VAL A 172 -18.31 -5.75 9.58
N TRP A 173 -18.63 -6.57 8.61
CA TRP A 173 -18.32 -8.00 8.63
C TRP A 173 -16.84 -8.24 8.33
N VAL A 174 -16.19 -9.06 9.15
CA VAL A 174 -14.74 -9.26 9.08
C VAL A 174 -14.42 -10.69 8.62
N VAL A 175 -13.90 -10.83 7.40
CA VAL A 175 -13.59 -12.10 6.75
C VAL A 175 -12.08 -12.27 6.61
N GLY A 176 -11.53 -13.32 7.20
CA GLY A 176 -10.11 -13.64 7.16
C GLY A 176 -9.77 -14.66 6.08
N ALA A 177 -8.74 -14.41 5.27
CA ALA A 177 -8.24 -15.38 4.30
C ALA A 177 -7.21 -16.31 4.97
N ALA A 178 -7.52 -17.63 5.02
CA ALA A 178 -6.70 -18.66 5.64
C ALA A 178 -6.78 -19.96 4.83
N GLY A 179 -5.62 -20.54 4.50
CA GLY A 179 -5.58 -21.73 3.65
C GLY A 179 -6.27 -22.97 4.23
N GLU A 180 -6.29 -23.08 5.56
CA GLU A 180 -6.93 -24.17 6.32
C GLU A 180 -8.43 -23.97 6.56
N ALA A 181 -9.04 -22.86 6.11
CA ALA A 181 -10.48 -22.64 6.24
C ALA A 181 -11.29 -23.71 5.49
N GLU A 182 -12.47 -24.00 5.98
CA GLU A 182 -13.37 -24.95 5.33
C GLU A 182 -14.13 -24.29 4.16
N THR A 183 -14.60 -23.07 4.37
CA THR A 183 -15.43 -22.33 3.42
C THR A 183 -14.61 -21.71 2.31
N SER A 184 -15.05 -21.87 1.06
CA SER A 184 -14.45 -21.21 -0.09
C SER A 184 -14.84 -19.73 -0.16
N LEU A 185 -13.89 -18.87 -0.53
CA LEU A 185 -14.17 -17.45 -0.82
C LEU A 185 -15.36 -17.29 -1.79
N TYR A 186 -15.40 -18.11 -2.83
CA TYR A 186 -16.41 -18.03 -3.89
C TYR A 186 -17.81 -18.47 -3.48
N GLN A 187 -17.94 -19.10 -2.31
CA GLN A 187 -19.23 -19.53 -1.72
C GLN A 187 -19.70 -18.60 -0.60
N THR A 188 -18.92 -17.55 -0.32
CA THR A 188 -19.18 -16.62 0.77
C THR A 188 -19.87 -15.38 0.23
N ASP A 189 -20.91 -14.90 0.92
CA ASP A 189 -21.51 -13.60 0.61
C ASP A 189 -20.58 -12.47 1.07
N LEU A 190 -20.05 -11.71 0.13
CA LEU A 190 -19.11 -10.61 0.36
C LEU A 190 -19.77 -9.22 0.13
N ASN A 191 -21.08 -9.19 0.14
CA ASN A 191 -21.84 -7.95 0.03
C ASN A 191 -21.92 -7.19 1.36
N GLY A 192 -22.29 -5.91 1.31
CA GLY A 192 -22.43 -5.06 2.49
C GLY A 192 -21.11 -4.49 3.01
N PRO A 193 -21.10 -3.89 4.22
CA PRO A 193 -19.89 -3.44 4.89
C PRO A 193 -18.95 -4.62 5.18
N LEU A 194 -17.71 -4.58 4.64
CA LEU A 194 -16.78 -5.71 4.64
C LEU A 194 -15.36 -5.29 4.94
N ALA A 195 -14.67 -6.04 5.80
CA ALA A 195 -13.23 -5.98 5.96
C ALA A 195 -12.61 -7.36 5.62
N LEU A 196 -11.72 -7.38 4.64
CA LEU A 196 -10.95 -8.57 4.27
C LEU A 196 -9.62 -8.55 5.03
N VAL A 197 -9.32 -9.62 5.76
CA VAL A 197 -8.08 -9.75 6.55
C VAL A 197 -7.13 -10.71 5.86
N MET A 198 -5.94 -10.21 5.54
CA MET A 198 -4.85 -10.96 4.93
C MET A 198 -3.70 -11.10 5.91
N GLY A 199 -3.16 -12.28 6.06
CA GLY A 199 -1.98 -12.55 6.89
C GLY A 199 -0.68 -12.26 6.16
N GLY A 200 0.41 -12.07 6.92
CA GLY A 200 1.76 -11.92 6.38
C GLY A 200 2.30 -13.22 5.78
N GLU A 201 3.44 -13.10 5.08
CA GLU A 201 3.97 -14.10 4.15
C GLU A 201 4.39 -15.42 4.83
N GLU A 202 5.03 -15.35 6.00
CA GLU A 202 5.60 -16.54 6.64
C GLU A 202 4.62 -17.32 7.52
N LYS A 203 3.79 -16.61 8.27
CA LYS A 203 2.97 -17.19 9.35
C LYS A 203 1.46 -17.01 9.15
N GLY A 204 1.07 -16.38 8.05
CA GLY A 204 -0.33 -16.01 7.84
C GLY A 204 -0.83 -15.02 8.91
N MET A 205 -2.11 -15.05 9.22
CA MET A 205 -2.71 -14.23 10.27
C MET A 205 -2.27 -14.70 11.67
N ARG A 206 -2.03 -13.75 12.57
CA ARG A 206 -1.78 -14.05 13.99
C ARG A 206 -3.01 -14.72 14.61
N ARG A 207 -2.77 -15.63 15.56
CA ARG A 207 -3.83 -16.42 16.21
C ARG A 207 -5.00 -15.56 16.71
N LEU A 208 -4.72 -14.48 17.42
CA LEU A 208 -5.79 -13.61 17.96
C LEU A 208 -6.53 -12.83 16.86
N THR A 209 -5.87 -12.48 15.77
CA THR A 209 -6.50 -11.85 14.60
C THR A 209 -7.48 -12.83 13.94
N ARG A 210 -7.04 -14.08 13.75
CA ARG A 210 -7.84 -15.15 13.20
C ARG A 210 -9.10 -15.43 14.04
N GLU A 211 -8.92 -15.56 15.37
CA GLU A 211 -10.03 -15.78 16.32
C GLU A 211 -11.00 -14.57 16.39
N ALA A 212 -10.55 -13.39 15.98
CA ALA A 212 -11.39 -12.20 15.95
C ALA A 212 -12.21 -12.05 14.66
N CYS A 213 -11.87 -12.75 13.57
CA CYS A 213 -12.65 -12.73 12.34
C CYS A 213 -14.04 -13.40 12.54
N ASP A 214 -15.06 -12.89 11.87
CA ASP A 214 -16.40 -13.49 11.88
C ASP A 214 -16.44 -14.79 11.08
N LEU A 215 -15.66 -14.85 9.99
CA LEU A 215 -15.52 -16.02 9.13
C LEU A 215 -14.09 -16.13 8.60
N LEU A 216 -13.65 -17.39 8.46
CA LEU A 216 -12.43 -17.69 7.71
C LEU A 216 -12.80 -18.33 6.36
N VAL A 217 -12.10 -17.87 5.31
CA VAL A 217 -12.32 -18.37 3.95
C VAL A 217 -10.98 -18.76 3.31
N LYS A 218 -11.02 -19.69 2.36
CA LYS A 218 -9.87 -20.09 1.57
C LYS A 218 -10.04 -19.76 0.10
N LEU A 219 -8.93 -19.49 -0.57
CA LEU A 219 -8.82 -19.57 -2.01
C LEU A 219 -8.56 -21.04 -2.39
N PRO A 220 -9.37 -21.66 -3.26
CA PRO A 220 -9.13 -23.05 -3.68
C PRO A 220 -7.81 -23.14 -4.45
N MET A 221 -6.88 -23.93 -3.93
CA MET A 221 -5.60 -24.23 -4.57
C MET A 221 -5.70 -25.56 -5.29
N LEU A 222 -5.57 -25.60 -6.62
CA LEU A 222 -5.72 -26.80 -7.46
C LEU A 222 -4.38 -27.40 -7.88
N GLY A 223 -3.29 -26.71 -7.59
CA GLY A 223 -1.93 -27.13 -7.96
C GLY A 223 -1.16 -27.66 -6.73
N SER A 224 0.17 -27.70 -6.87
CA SER A 224 1.10 -28.17 -5.84
C SER A 224 1.48 -27.11 -4.80
N VAL A 225 1.21 -25.82 -5.07
CA VAL A 225 1.52 -24.74 -4.12
C VAL A 225 0.41 -24.64 -3.07
N GLU A 226 0.81 -24.39 -1.83
CA GLU A 226 -0.13 -24.32 -0.69
C GLU A 226 -0.69 -22.92 -0.46
N SER A 227 -0.05 -21.89 -1.00
CA SER A 227 -0.46 -20.49 -0.80
C SER A 227 -0.06 -19.61 -2.00
N LEU A 228 -0.67 -18.44 -2.08
CA LEU A 228 -0.31 -17.36 -2.99
C LEU A 228 0.43 -16.25 -2.23
N ASN A 229 1.21 -15.48 -2.97
CA ASN A 229 1.73 -14.21 -2.45
C ASN A 229 0.56 -13.36 -1.92
N VAL A 230 0.78 -12.68 -0.79
CA VAL A 230 -0.28 -11.92 -0.09
C VAL A 230 -0.92 -10.85 -0.96
N SER A 231 -0.15 -10.17 -1.82
CA SER A 231 -0.71 -9.14 -2.70
C SER A 231 -1.57 -9.73 -3.82
N VAL A 232 -1.21 -10.90 -4.33
CA VAL A 232 -2.02 -11.65 -5.31
C VAL A 232 -3.32 -12.11 -4.66
N ALA A 233 -3.24 -12.75 -3.48
CA ALA A 233 -4.40 -13.20 -2.73
C ALA A 233 -5.34 -12.03 -2.37
N SER A 234 -4.78 -10.89 -1.93
CA SER A 234 -5.54 -9.66 -1.67
C SER A 234 -6.30 -9.19 -2.90
N GLY A 235 -5.64 -9.15 -4.05
CA GLY A 235 -6.28 -8.77 -5.32
C GLY A 235 -7.46 -9.70 -5.66
N ILE A 236 -7.27 -11.02 -5.58
CA ILE A 236 -8.35 -11.98 -5.86
C ILE A 236 -9.54 -11.76 -4.91
N CYS A 237 -9.30 -11.64 -3.60
CA CYS A 237 -10.36 -11.45 -2.61
C CYS A 237 -11.13 -10.13 -2.82
N LEU A 238 -10.41 -9.03 -3.07
CA LEU A 238 -11.01 -7.72 -3.32
C LEU A 238 -11.86 -7.70 -4.58
N PHE A 239 -11.35 -8.27 -5.68
CA PHE A 239 -12.08 -8.29 -6.94
C PHE A 239 -13.26 -9.28 -6.94
N GLU A 240 -13.20 -10.35 -6.16
CA GLU A 240 -14.37 -11.19 -5.94
C GLU A 240 -15.47 -10.44 -5.14
N ALA A 241 -15.09 -9.71 -4.10
CA ALA A 241 -16.03 -8.85 -3.38
C ALA A 241 -16.68 -7.81 -4.31
N ASN A 242 -15.88 -7.18 -5.17
CA ASN A 242 -16.41 -6.22 -6.16
C ASN A 242 -17.32 -6.88 -7.19
N ARG A 243 -16.96 -8.07 -7.71
CA ARG A 243 -17.81 -8.80 -8.64
C ARG A 243 -19.21 -9.06 -8.05
N GLN A 244 -19.27 -9.44 -6.77
CA GLN A 244 -20.55 -9.66 -6.11
C GLN A 244 -21.34 -8.37 -5.92
N ARG A 245 -20.69 -7.27 -5.54
CA ARG A 245 -21.29 -5.95 -5.32
C ARG A 245 -21.82 -5.29 -6.61
N MET A 246 -21.16 -5.54 -7.76
CA MET A 246 -21.61 -5.01 -9.06
C MET A 246 -22.83 -5.75 -9.63
N ASN A 247 -23.12 -6.95 -9.18
CA ASN A 247 -24.22 -7.79 -9.68
C ASN A 247 -25.51 -7.64 -8.85
N ARG A 248 -25.63 -6.55 -8.10
CA ARG A 248 -26.85 -6.19 -7.34
C ARG A 248 -27.77 -5.24 -8.06
#